data_f943155e7e4a7a2ccc0e3894e2a88fab
#
_entry.id   f943155e7e4a7a2ccc0e3894e2a88fab
#
_cell.length_a   1.000
_cell.length_b   1.000
_cell.length_c   1.000
_cell.angle_alpha   90.00
_cell.angle_beta   90.00
_cell.angle_gamma   90.00
#
_symmetry.space_group_name_H-M   'P 1'
#
loop_
_entity.id
_entity.type
_entity.pdbx_description
1 polymer ?
#
loop_
_entity_poly.entity_id
_entity_poly.type
_entity_poly.pdbx_seq_one_letter_code
_entity_poly.pdbx_strand_id
1 'polypeptide(L)'
;MQDLADAAGVSLATVSRVFSGSNKVSEKTKEKVMELVKQSGFYPNETARTMAAGKSRLIAVILPDIENPFFSKLLSEVEENCVKNGYTMIFFNSNGDSEKERDIVIKMMARQADGMIICMTKVKSEMIPVLRTAKFPVVVMARNIDGLNSVGIDHLEGGAIAADYLVDGQCESFYFFGLQDDEKFAGYKNQLLKRGIEEEKIHVFGDQDWYFRDFDKASEMMNEFMQKEINGKKIGLFCVNDLYAVKAINAAHKNNVKIPEQLSIVGFDNTMVCNMAFPALTTVNQPLDEIAAKSFELLCKKMNQKDDVQTIEKIVLHASLAKRES
;
A
#
# COMPACT_ATOMS: atom_id res chain seq x y z
N MET A 1 24.72 -30.55 -6.03
CA MET A 1 23.77 -31.56 -5.50
C MET A 1 24.30 -32.97 -5.60
N GLN A 2 24.94 -33.36 -6.72
CA GLN A 2 25.55 -34.68 -6.85
C GLN A 2 26.66 -34.90 -5.80
N ASP A 3 27.58 -33.96 -5.69
CA ASP A 3 28.69 -34.03 -4.68
C ASP A 3 28.17 -34.15 -3.24
N LEU A 4 27.04 -33.51 -2.95
CA LEU A 4 26.40 -33.62 -1.64
C LEU A 4 25.74 -34.99 -1.41
N ALA A 5 25.16 -35.57 -2.48
CA ALA A 5 24.59 -36.91 -2.44
C ALA A 5 25.67 -37.96 -2.21
N ASP A 6 26.82 -37.82 -2.92
CA ASP A 6 27.96 -38.70 -2.79
C ASP A 6 28.60 -38.60 -1.39
N ALA A 7 28.78 -37.38 -0.86
CA ALA A 7 29.29 -37.15 0.49
C ALA A 7 28.35 -37.68 1.59
N ALA A 8 27.05 -37.58 1.38
CA ALA A 8 26.04 -38.09 2.31
C ALA A 8 25.82 -39.61 2.18
N GLY A 9 26.31 -40.26 1.10
CA GLY A 9 26.07 -41.65 0.81
C GLY A 9 24.62 -41.98 0.48
N VAL A 10 23.92 -41.05 -0.19
CA VAL A 10 22.50 -41.18 -0.56
C VAL A 10 22.30 -40.83 -2.03
N SER A 11 21.14 -41.16 -2.57
CA SER A 11 20.82 -40.79 -3.95
C SER A 11 20.53 -39.28 -4.10
N LEU A 12 20.74 -38.71 -5.29
CA LEU A 12 20.37 -37.35 -5.64
C LEU A 12 18.88 -37.08 -5.35
N ALA A 13 18.00 -38.07 -5.60
CA ALA A 13 16.58 -37.99 -5.30
C ALA A 13 16.33 -37.88 -3.77
N THR A 14 17.15 -38.51 -2.94
CA THR A 14 17.06 -38.39 -1.48
C THR A 14 17.45 -36.98 -1.02
N VAL A 15 18.53 -36.42 -1.56
CA VAL A 15 18.94 -35.02 -1.27
C VAL A 15 17.86 -34.05 -1.69
N SER A 16 17.30 -34.22 -2.89
CA SER A 16 16.16 -33.40 -3.37
C SER A 16 14.94 -33.49 -2.44
N ARG A 17 14.64 -34.67 -1.90
CA ARG A 17 13.54 -34.86 -0.94
C ARG A 17 13.82 -34.21 0.42
N VAL A 18 15.06 -34.18 0.86
CA VAL A 18 15.45 -33.44 2.09
C VAL A 18 15.18 -31.98 1.92
N PHE A 19 15.61 -31.37 0.81
CA PHE A 19 15.37 -29.94 0.54
C PHE A 19 13.90 -29.60 0.27
N SER A 20 13.09 -30.54 -0.23
CA SER A 20 11.64 -30.33 -0.41
C SER A 20 10.82 -30.56 0.86
N GLY A 21 11.45 -30.89 1.99
CA GLY A 21 10.73 -31.14 3.26
C GLY A 21 9.91 -32.42 3.26
N SER A 22 10.20 -33.38 2.36
CA SER A 22 9.41 -34.60 2.22
C SER A 22 9.50 -35.49 3.47
N ASN A 23 8.34 -35.96 3.96
CA ASN A 23 8.26 -36.94 5.06
C ASN A 23 8.74 -38.36 4.68
N LYS A 24 9.17 -38.56 3.42
CA LYS A 24 9.68 -39.86 2.93
C LYS A 24 11.18 -40.06 3.19
N VAL A 25 11.82 -39.20 3.98
CA VAL A 25 13.24 -39.29 4.36
C VAL A 25 13.33 -39.33 5.89
N SER A 26 14.14 -40.24 6.43
CA SER A 26 14.33 -40.33 7.88
C SER A 26 14.99 -39.07 8.45
N GLU A 27 14.68 -38.72 9.70
CA GLU A 27 15.28 -37.55 10.38
C GLU A 27 16.82 -37.66 10.42
N LYS A 28 17.35 -38.83 10.69
CA LYS A 28 18.82 -39.08 10.67
C LYS A 28 19.46 -38.75 9.32
N THR A 29 18.76 -39.03 8.22
CA THR A 29 19.25 -38.70 6.88
C THR A 29 19.12 -37.20 6.59
N LYS A 30 18.05 -36.57 7.06
CA LYS A 30 17.88 -35.11 6.95
C LYS A 30 19.02 -34.38 7.70
N GLU A 31 19.26 -34.75 8.95
CA GLU A 31 20.31 -34.17 9.78
C GLU A 31 21.69 -34.30 9.12
N LYS A 32 22.05 -35.52 8.63
CA LYS A 32 23.32 -35.77 7.94
C LYS A 32 23.49 -34.88 6.71
N VAL A 33 22.45 -34.77 5.86
CA VAL A 33 22.51 -33.93 4.65
C VAL A 33 22.63 -32.47 5.03
N MET A 34 21.85 -31.99 6.02
CA MET A 34 21.87 -30.58 6.45
C MET A 34 23.22 -30.20 7.13
N GLU A 35 23.87 -31.13 7.81
CA GLU A 35 25.20 -30.89 8.37
C GLU A 35 26.26 -30.75 7.27
N LEU A 36 26.21 -31.58 6.24
CA LEU A 36 27.09 -31.47 5.07
C LEU A 36 26.84 -30.17 4.29
N VAL A 37 25.58 -29.72 4.18
CA VAL A 37 25.24 -28.42 3.61
C VAL A 37 25.94 -27.29 4.37
N LYS A 38 25.84 -27.28 5.70
CA LYS A 38 26.52 -26.28 6.54
C LYS A 38 28.04 -26.28 6.37
N GLN A 39 28.65 -27.48 6.27
CA GLN A 39 30.09 -27.64 6.14
C GLN A 39 30.62 -27.27 4.75
N SER A 40 29.86 -27.58 3.69
CA SER A 40 30.29 -27.36 2.30
C SER A 40 29.95 -25.96 1.77
N GLY A 41 29.13 -25.14 2.50
CA GLY A 41 28.62 -23.88 2.00
C GLY A 41 27.70 -24.04 0.78
N PHE A 42 27.16 -25.24 0.58
CA PHE A 42 26.29 -25.51 -0.55
C PHE A 42 24.94 -24.86 -0.36
N TYR A 43 24.56 -23.99 -1.29
CA TYR A 43 23.21 -23.43 -1.39
C TYR A 43 22.46 -24.12 -2.54
N PRO A 44 21.30 -24.74 -2.27
CA PRO A 44 20.47 -25.32 -3.32
C PRO A 44 20.13 -24.27 -4.38
N ASN A 45 20.28 -24.62 -5.64
CA ASN A 45 19.86 -23.73 -6.72
C ASN A 45 18.34 -23.62 -6.73
N GLU A 46 17.81 -22.48 -6.32
CA GLU A 46 16.37 -22.19 -6.28
C GLU A 46 15.73 -22.34 -7.67
N THR A 47 16.44 -21.98 -8.74
CA THR A 47 15.95 -22.16 -10.12
C THR A 47 15.71 -23.62 -10.46
N ALA A 48 16.62 -24.51 -10.06
CA ALA A 48 16.44 -25.95 -10.28
C ALA A 48 15.29 -26.51 -9.44
N ARG A 49 15.09 -26.00 -8.23
CA ARG A 49 13.96 -26.36 -7.35
C ARG A 49 12.64 -25.88 -7.93
N THR A 50 12.57 -24.65 -8.44
CA THR A 50 11.41 -24.07 -9.12
C THR A 50 11.02 -24.89 -10.33
N MET A 51 11.99 -25.27 -11.17
CA MET A 51 11.72 -26.12 -12.35
C MET A 51 11.16 -27.50 -11.97
N ALA A 52 11.62 -28.09 -10.87
CA ALA A 52 11.14 -29.39 -10.39
C ALA A 52 9.78 -29.33 -9.70
N ALA A 53 9.49 -28.24 -8.98
CA ALA A 53 8.28 -28.05 -8.18
C ALA A 53 7.15 -27.31 -8.92
N GLY A 54 7.45 -26.62 -10.03
CA GLY A 54 6.51 -25.77 -10.77
C GLY A 54 6.06 -24.52 -9.99
N LYS A 55 6.73 -24.19 -8.86
CA LYS A 55 6.43 -23.02 -8.02
C LYS A 55 7.74 -22.31 -7.68
N SER A 56 7.78 -21.00 -7.92
CA SER A 56 8.97 -20.18 -7.63
C SER A 56 9.09 -19.78 -6.16
N ARG A 57 7.98 -19.82 -5.43
CA ARG A 57 7.82 -19.23 -4.10
C ARG A 57 8.17 -17.74 -4.05
N LEU A 58 8.01 -17.06 -5.18
CA LEU A 58 8.29 -15.66 -5.36
C LEU A 58 6.99 -14.87 -5.45
N ILE A 59 6.83 -13.87 -4.60
CA ILE A 59 5.76 -12.89 -4.67
C ILE A 59 6.36 -11.54 -5.03
N ALA A 60 5.81 -10.91 -6.06
CA ALA A 60 6.16 -9.55 -6.44
C ALA A 60 5.26 -8.55 -5.73
N VAL A 61 5.84 -7.47 -5.21
CA VAL A 61 5.10 -6.34 -4.63
C VAL A 61 5.50 -5.07 -5.35
N ILE A 62 4.52 -4.33 -5.90
CA ILE A 62 4.75 -3.07 -6.60
C ILE A 62 4.10 -1.95 -5.82
N LEU A 63 4.87 -0.91 -5.51
CA LEU A 63 4.45 0.27 -4.78
C LEU A 63 4.77 1.53 -5.58
N PRO A 64 3.93 2.59 -5.49
CA PRO A 64 4.19 3.84 -6.19
C PRO A 64 5.28 4.70 -5.54
N ASP A 65 5.44 4.61 -4.20
CA ASP A 65 6.36 5.47 -3.47
C ASP A 65 6.78 4.83 -2.13
N ILE A 66 8.03 4.39 -2.04
CA ILE A 66 8.56 3.78 -0.80
C ILE A 66 8.94 4.83 0.27
N GLU A 67 9.09 6.10 -0.12
CA GLU A 67 9.41 7.17 0.83
C GLU A 67 8.18 7.60 1.65
N ASN A 68 6.98 7.34 1.14
CA ASN A 68 5.75 7.55 1.89
C ASN A 68 5.58 6.43 2.95
N PRO A 69 5.51 6.78 4.26
CA PRO A 69 5.36 5.82 5.36
C PRO A 69 4.15 4.88 5.22
N PHE A 70 3.12 5.30 4.51
CA PHE A 70 1.95 4.47 4.21
C PHE A 70 2.35 3.21 3.42
N PHE A 71 3.08 3.37 2.33
CA PHE A 71 3.48 2.25 1.49
C PHE A 71 4.58 1.40 2.13
N SER A 72 5.52 2.02 2.85
CA SER A 72 6.57 1.26 3.55
C SER A 72 6.00 0.43 4.71
N LYS A 73 4.97 0.90 5.40
CA LYS A 73 4.27 0.09 6.41
C LYS A 73 3.54 -1.09 5.77
N LEU A 74 2.78 -0.88 4.69
CA LEU A 74 2.14 -1.98 3.95
C LEU A 74 3.15 -3.01 3.45
N LEU A 75 4.30 -2.54 2.93
CA LEU A 75 5.38 -3.43 2.46
C LEU A 75 5.91 -4.31 3.58
N SER A 76 6.16 -3.74 4.75
CA SER A 76 6.64 -4.47 5.94
C SER A 76 5.64 -5.56 6.37
N GLU A 77 4.36 -5.25 6.39
CA GLU A 77 3.31 -6.20 6.76
C GLU A 77 3.17 -7.34 5.73
N VAL A 78 3.27 -7.03 4.44
CA VAL A 78 3.24 -8.04 3.38
C VAL A 78 4.48 -8.94 3.47
N GLU A 79 5.67 -8.37 3.72
CA GLU A 79 6.91 -9.12 3.88
C GLU A 79 6.82 -10.13 5.03
N GLU A 80 6.33 -9.70 6.18
CA GLU A 80 6.14 -10.57 7.34
C GLU A 80 5.21 -11.75 7.01
N ASN A 81 4.11 -11.49 6.28
CA ASN A 81 3.21 -12.55 5.83
C ASN A 81 3.88 -13.49 4.80
N CYS A 82 4.70 -12.96 3.88
CA CYS A 82 5.47 -13.78 2.95
C CYS A 82 6.42 -14.73 3.70
N VAL A 83 7.21 -14.21 4.63
CA VAL A 83 8.17 -15.01 5.42
C VAL A 83 7.47 -16.10 6.24
N LYS A 84 6.38 -15.76 6.95
CA LYS A 84 5.59 -16.73 7.73
C LYS A 84 5.07 -17.90 6.88
N ASN A 85 4.82 -17.66 5.58
CA ASN A 85 4.29 -18.66 4.66
C ASN A 85 5.34 -19.25 3.71
N GLY A 86 6.63 -18.97 3.93
CA GLY A 86 7.74 -19.53 3.17
C GLY A 86 7.84 -19.01 1.73
N TYR A 87 7.41 -17.78 1.49
CA TYR A 87 7.59 -17.05 0.23
C TYR A 87 8.75 -16.06 0.36
N THR A 88 9.44 -15.85 -0.74
CA THR A 88 10.38 -14.73 -0.91
C THR A 88 9.64 -13.58 -1.56
N MET A 89 9.75 -12.36 -0.99
CA MET A 89 9.20 -11.16 -1.57
C MET A 89 10.26 -10.42 -2.39
N ILE A 90 9.90 -9.97 -3.58
CA ILE A 90 10.65 -8.96 -4.34
C ILE A 90 9.76 -7.73 -4.48
N PHE A 91 10.24 -6.58 -4.04
CA PHE A 91 9.49 -5.34 -4.19
C PHE A 91 10.09 -4.44 -5.27
N PHE A 92 9.23 -3.59 -5.82
CA PHE A 92 9.57 -2.59 -6.81
C PHE A 92 8.91 -1.26 -6.47
N ASN A 93 9.69 -0.20 -6.53
CA ASN A 93 9.20 1.17 -6.42
C ASN A 93 8.99 1.73 -7.84
N SER A 94 7.74 1.98 -8.24
CA SER A 94 7.43 2.55 -9.56
C SER A 94 7.72 4.05 -9.64
N ASN A 95 7.85 4.74 -8.52
CA ASN A 95 8.00 6.20 -8.40
C ASN A 95 6.82 6.97 -9.04
N GLY A 96 5.61 6.44 -8.95
CA GLY A 96 4.43 7.04 -9.56
C GLY A 96 4.44 7.01 -11.10
N ASP A 97 5.31 6.20 -11.72
CA ASP A 97 5.45 6.07 -13.16
C ASP A 97 4.70 4.83 -13.67
N SER A 98 3.61 5.06 -14.42
CA SER A 98 2.75 3.98 -14.94
C SER A 98 3.45 3.12 -16.00
N GLU A 99 4.37 3.67 -16.77
CA GLU A 99 5.15 2.91 -17.76
C GLU A 99 6.13 1.97 -17.05
N LYS A 100 6.84 2.49 -16.04
CA LYS A 100 7.72 1.66 -15.21
C LYS A 100 6.94 0.56 -14.49
N GLU A 101 5.75 0.87 -13.99
CA GLU A 101 4.85 -0.09 -13.35
C GLU A 101 4.50 -1.23 -14.32
N ARG A 102 4.13 -0.91 -15.55
CA ARG A 102 3.85 -1.87 -16.63
C ARG A 102 5.06 -2.76 -16.94
N ASP A 103 6.23 -2.16 -17.12
CA ASP A 103 7.48 -2.88 -17.39
C ASP A 103 7.82 -3.88 -16.28
N ILE A 104 7.60 -3.52 -15.03
CA ILE A 104 7.80 -4.41 -13.88
C ILE A 104 6.86 -5.60 -13.96
N VAL A 105 5.57 -5.39 -14.24
CA VAL A 105 4.59 -6.47 -14.37
C VAL A 105 5.02 -7.46 -15.46
N ILE A 106 5.41 -6.97 -16.65
CA ILE A 106 5.88 -7.80 -17.77
C ILE A 106 7.14 -8.60 -17.38
N LYS A 107 8.09 -7.97 -16.67
CA LYS A 107 9.30 -8.65 -16.18
C LYS A 107 8.97 -9.76 -15.18
N MET A 108 7.97 -9.55 -14.32
CA MET A 108 7.55 -10.58 -13.35
C MET A 108 6.81 -11.73 -14.03
N MET A 109 6.03 -11.47 -15.08
CA MET A 109 5.47 -12.54 -15.94
C MET A 109 6.59 -13.42 -16.51
N ALA A 110 7.67 -12.82 -17.02
CA ALA A 110 8.82 -13.57 -17.56
C ALA A 110 9.60 -14.35 -16.49
N ARG A 111 9.59 -13.89 -15.23
CA ARG A 111 10.27 -14.57 -14.11
C ARG A 111 9.42 -15.63 -13.41
N GLN A 112 8.20 -15.87 -13.88
CA GLN A 112 7.28 -16.88 -13.32
C GLN A 112 7.03 -16.69 -11.82
N ALA A 113 6.81 -15.44 -11.37
CA ALA A 113 6.35 -15.20 -10.00
C ALA A 113 5.07 -16.01 -9.72
N ASP A 114 4.89 -16.52 -8.52
CA ASP A 114 3.69 -17.26 -8.14
C ASP A 114 2.48 -16.35 -7.95
N GLY A 115 2.72 -15.07 -7.62
CA GLY A 115 1.69 -14.08 -7.43
C GLY A 115 2.24 -12.66 -7.32
N MET A 116 1.33 -11.69 -7.36
CA MET A 116 1.65 -10.27 -7.29
C MET A 116 0.67 -9.49 -6.43
N ILE A 117 1.19 -8.58 -5.60
CA ILE A 117 0.43 -7.54 -4.91
C ILE A 117 0.86 -6.20 -5.47
N ILE A 118 -0.09 -5.34 -5.82
CA ILE A 118 0.21 -4.04 -6.43
C ILE A 118 -0.62 -2.92 -5.81
N CYS A 119 0.04 -1.84 -5.39
CA CYS A 119 -0.60 -0.55 -5.16
C CYS A 119 -0.46 0.27 -6.44
N MET A 120 -1.56 0.43 -7.17
CA MET A 120 -1.54 1.09 -8.48
C MET A 120 -1.35 2.60 -8.35
N THR A 121 -0.51 3.17 -9.18
CA THR A 121 -0.27 4.62 -9.28
C THR A 121 -1.53 5.37 -9.71
N LYS A 122 -2.27 4.84 -10.70
CA LYS A 122 -3.50 5.44 -11.24
C LYS A 122 -4.63 4.43 -11.30
N VAL A 123 -5.81 4.82 -10.83
CA VAL A 123 -7.02 3.96 -10.83
C VAL A 123 -7.54 3.71 -12.24
N LYS A 124 -7.54 4.74 -13.09
CA LYS A 124 -7.91 4.64 -14.51
C LYS A 124 -6.65 4.40 -15.34
N SER A 125 -6.09 3.21 -15.22
CA SER A 125 -4.81 2.86 -15.83
C SER A 125 -5.01 1.88 -16.98
N GLU A 126 -4.25 2.07 -18.06
CA GLU A 126 -4.06 1.07 -19.12
C GLU A 126 -3.46 -0.25 -18.58
N MET A 127 -3.02 -0.23 -17.31
CA MET A 127 -2.53 -1.39 -16.60
C MET A 127 -3.60 -2.47 -16.34
N ILE A 128 -4.88 -2.09 -16.18
CA ILE A 128 -5.95 -3.06 -15.86
C ILE A 128 -6.01 -4.21 -16.88
N PRO A 129 -6.01 -3.96 -18.21
CA PRO A 129 -5.94 -5.04 -19.19
C PRO A 129 -4.67 -5.90 -19.05
N VAL A 130 -3.52 -5.30 -18.78
CA VAL A 130 -2.25 -6.02 -18.60
C VAL A 130 -2.31 -6.93 -17.37
N LEU A 131 -2.81 -6.45 -16.25
CA LEU A 131 -2.96 -7.24 -15.02
C LEU A 131 -3.93 -8.41 -15.20
N ARG A 132 -4.99 -8.24 -16.00
CA ARG A 132 -5.93 -9.33 -16.35
C ARG A 132 -5.32 -10.43 -17.22
N THR A 133 -4.26 -10.12 -17.96
CA THR A 133 -3.55 -11.11 -18.81
C THR A 133 -2.43 -11.83 -18.07
N ALA A 134 -2.15 -11.47 -16.81
CA ALA A 134 -1.13 -12.12 -16.00
C ALA A 134 -1.46 -13.62 -15.83
N LYS A 135 -0.43 -14.45 -16.00
CA LYS A 135 -0.55 -15.92 -15.84
C LYS A 135 -0.49 -16.37 -14.37
N PHE A 136 -0.40 -15.44 -13.45
CA PHE A 136 -0.43 -15.64 -12.01
C PHE A 136 -1.46 -14.70 -11.38
N PRO A 137 -1.98 -15.00 -10.20
CA PRO A 137 -2.92 -14.15 -9.50
C PRO A 137 -2.34 -12.79 -9.16
N VAL A 138 -3.15 -11.75 -9.33
CA VAL A 138 -2.85 -10.38 -8.96
C VAL A 138 -3.89 -9.87 -7.97
N VAL A 139 -3.43 -9.20 -6.91
CA VAL A 139 -4.27 -8.52 -5.94
C VAL A 139 -3.87 -7.04 -5.90
N VAL A 140 -4.84 -6.16 -6.13
CA VAL A 140 -4.67 -4.72 -5.92
C VAL A 140 -4.83 -4.43 -4.43
N MET A 141 -3.86 -3.78 -3.84
CA MET A 141 -3.83 -3.42 -2.42
C MET A 141 -4.07 -1.93 -2.23
N ALA A 142 -4.73 -1.57 -1.13
CA ALA A 142 -5.07 -0.21 -0.70
C ALA A 142 -6.10 0.54 -1.58
N ARG A 143 -6.63 -0.10 -2.63
CA ARG A 143 -7.72 0.42 -3.46
C ARG A 143 -8.61 -0.70 -3.97
N ASN A 144 -9.87 -0.38 -4.21
CA ASN A 144 -10.82 -1.29 -4.84
C ASN A 144 -10.97 -0.95 -6.32
N ILE A 145 -10.64 -1.91 -7.21
CA ILE A 145 -10.65 -1.75 -8.65
C ILE A 145 -11.64 -2.73 -9.29
N ASP A 146 -12.51 -2.22 -10.14
CA ASP A 146 -13.47 -3.07 -10.86
C ASP A 146 -12.78 -4.04 -11.82
N GLY A 147 -13.15 -5.30 -11.70
CA GLY A 147 -12.61 -6.36 -12.55
C GLY A 147 -11.22 -6.86 -12.15
N LEU A 148 -10.74 -6.53 -10.94
CA LEU A 148 -9.53 -7.10 -10.34
C LEU A 148 -9.81 -7.54 -8.89
N ASN A 149 -9.08 -8.57 -8.43
CA ASN A 149 -9.07 -8.89 -7.01
C ASN A 149 -8.46 -7.72 -6.25
N SER A 150 -9.12 -7.24 -5.20
CA SER A 150 -8.65 -6.05 -4.51
C SER A 150 -9.01 -6.04 -3.03
N VAL A 151 -8.18 -5.37 -2.25
CA VAL A 151 -8.37 -5.12 -0.82
C VAL A 151 -8.06 -3.66 -0.53
N GLY A 152 -9.00 -2.93 0.04
CA GLY A 152 -8.82 -1.52 0.39
C GLY A 152 -9.97 -1.03 1.25
N ILE A 153 -9.96 0.26 1.55
CA ILE A 153 -11.08 0.92 2.21
C ILE A 153 -12.02 1.57 1.20
N ASP A 154 -13.19 2.00 1.67
CA ASP A 154 -14.03 2.95 0.95
C ASP A 154 -13.48 4.37 1.15
N HIS A 155 -12.86 4.94 0.10
CA HIS A 155 -12.30 6.29 0.14
C HIS A 155 -13.38 7.38 0.21
N LEU A 156 -14.60 7.11 -0.29
CA LEU A 156 -15.75 8.01 -0.11
C LEU A 156 -16.14 8.11 1.37
N GLU A 157 -16.20 6.95 2.06
CA GLU A 157 -16.44 6.90 3.51
C GLU A 157 -15.35 7.68 4.26
N GLY A 158 -14.08 7.48 3.89
CA GLY A 158 -12.96 8.19 4.51
C GLY A 158 -13.06 9.72 4.34
N GLY A 159 -13.44 10.20 3.16
CA GLY A 159 -13.69 11.62 2.92
C GLY A 159 -14.86 12.15 3.75
N ALA A 160 -15.94 11.38 3.88
CA ALA A 160 -17.11 11.76 4.70
C ALA A 160 -16.73 11.89 6.19
N ILE A 161 -15.92 11.00 6.72
CA ILE A 161 -15.41 11.06 8.11
C ILE A 161 -14.64 12.36 8.35
N ALA A 162 -13.76 12.77 7.42
CA ALA A 162 -13.03 14.03 7.52
C ALA A 162 -13.96 15.25 7.50
N ALA A 163 -14.98 15.22 6.65
CA ALA A 163 -16.00 16.30 6.57
C ALA A 163 -16.75 16.45 7.89
N ASP A 164 -17.26 15.35 8.45
CA ASP A 164 -17.99 15.39 9.71
C ASP A 164 -17.14 15.96 10.85
N TYR A 165 -15.89 15.55 10.97
CA TYR A 165 -14.99 16.08 11.99
C TYR A 165 -14.80 17.61 11.88
N LEU A 166 -14.58 18.13 10.66
CA LEU A 166 -14.37 19.55 10.44
C LEU A 166 -15.63 20.38 10.65
N VAL A 167 -16.82 19.85 10.29
CA VAL A 167 -18.11 20.50 10.57
C VAL A 167 -18.39 20.54 12.06
N ASP A 168 -18.18 19.43 12.76
CA ASP A 168 -18.36 19.37 14.23
C ASP A 168 -17.36 20.27 14.95
N GLY A 169 -16.18 20.51 14.35
CA GLY A 169 -15.18 21.48 14.76
C GLY A 169 -15.55 22.93 14.48
N GLN A 170 -16.76 23.22 13.97
CA GLN A 170 -17.27 24.56 13.68
C GLN A 170 -16.43 25.36 12.67
N CYS A 171 -15.86 24.67 11.67
CA CYS A 171 -15.21 25.32 10.54
C CYS A 171 -16.26 26.02 9.65
N GLU A 172 -15.88 27.17 9.10
CA GLU A 172 -16.76 28.03 8.29
C GLU A 172 -16.50 27.92 6.78
N SER A 173 -15.28 27.49 6.41
CA SER A 173 -14.87 27.22 5.03
C SER A 173 -14.06 25.93 4.99
N PHE A 174 -14.19 25.17 3.92
CA PHE A 174 -13.72 23.79 3.81
C PHE A 174 -12.84 23.62 2.59
N TYR A 175 -11.63 23.20 2.82
CA TYR A 175 -10.63 23.03 1.78
C TYR A 175 -10.15 21.58 1.70
N PHE A 176 -9.94 21.11 0.49
CA PHE A 176 -9.26 19.84 0.24
C PHE A 176 -7.95 20.09 -0.49
N PHE A 177 -6.86 19.61 0.09
CA PHE A 177 -5.57 19.62 -0.57
C PHE A 177 -5.31 18.28 -1.22
N GLY A 178 -5.56 18.23 -2.53
CA GLY A 178 -5.50 17.03 -3.34
C GLY A 178 -6.04 17.29 -4.75
N LEU A 179 -6.36 16.22 -5.47
CA LEU A 179 -6.93 16.31 -6.81
C LEU A 179 -8.47 16.35 -6.77
N GLN A 180 -9.06 17.09 -7.69
CA GLN A 180 -10.51 17.24 -7.79
C GLN A 180 -11.22 15.92 -8.14
N ASP A 181 -10.57 15.00 -8.83
CA ASP A 181 -11.10 13.69 -9.21
C ASP A 181 -10.75 12.57 -8.20
N ASP A 182 -10.20 12.92 -7.01
CA ASP A 182 -9.96 11.97 -5.93
C ASP A 182 -11.28 11.55 -5.26
N GLU A 183 -11.46 10.25 -5.05
CA GLU A 183 -12.64 9.69 -4.36
C GLU A 183 -12.79 10.25 -2.92
N LYS A 184 -11.68 10.56 -2.24
CA LYS A 184 -11.70 11.19 -0.91
C LYS A 184 -12.35 12.57 -0.99
N PHE A 185 -12.02 13.36 -2.02
CA PHE A 185 -12.66 14.67 -2.24
C PHE A 185 -14.15 14.52 -2.57
N ALA A 186 -14.51 13.55 -3.40
CA ALA A 186 -15.91 13.28 -3.71
C ALA A 186 -16.72 12.93 -2.44
N GLY A 187 -16.21 12.06 -1.59
CA GLY A 187 -16.82 11.73 -0.30
C GLY A 187 -16.90 12.92 0.65
N TYR A 188 -15.83 13.70 0.75
CA TYR A 188 -15.74 14.92 1.54
C TYR A 188 -16.78 15.95 1.11
N LYS A 189 -16.83 16.29 -0.19
CA LYS A 189 -17.78 17.24 -0.76
C LYS A 189 -19.22 16.78 -0.55
N ASN A 190 -19.53 15.52 -0.87
CA ASN A 190 -20.88 14.98 -0.72
C ASN A 190 -21.37 15.06 0.74
N GLN A 191 -20.50 14.76 1.70
CA GLN A 191 -20.87 14.82 3.13
C GLN A 191 -21.05 16.26 3.61
N LEU A 192 -20.20 17.20 3.19
CA LEU A 192 -20.36 18.62 3.49
C LEU A 192 -21.71 19.16 2.99
N LEU A 193 -22.07 18.87 1.74
CA LEU A 193 -23.35 19.24 1.17
C LEU A 193 -24.54 18.63 1.95
N LYS A 194 -24.43 17.35 2.33
CA LYS A 194 -25.41 16.65 3.18
C LYS A 194 -25.55 17.27 4.56
N ARG A 195 -24.48 17.83 5.12
CA ARG A 195 -24.46 18.59 6.39
C ARG A 195 -24.97 20.03 6.24
N GLY A 196 -25.40 20.43 5.03
CA GLY A 196 -25.98 21.75 4.75
C GLY A 196 -24.94 22.85 4.49
N ILE A 197 -23.69 22.49 4.21
CA ILE A 197 -22.67 23.46 3.81
C ILE A 197 -22.89 23.86 2.35
N GLU A 198 -22.90 25.16 2.09
CA GLU A 198 -23.05 25.74 0.75
C GLU A 198 -21.82 25.41 -0.12
N GLU A 199 -22.05 25.13 -1.42
CA GLU A 199 -21.00 24.68 -2.34
C GLU A 199 -19.87 25.71 -2.49
N GLU A 200 -20.18 27.00 -2.38
CA GLU A 200 -19.22 28.11 -2.46
C GLU A 200 -18.22 28.13 -1.29
N LYS A 201 -18.49 27.38 -0.23
CA LYS A 201 -17.58 27.22 0.92
C LYS A 201 -16.68 26.00 0.81
N ILE A 202 -16.78 25.22 -0.28
CA ILE A 202 -16.05 23.99 -0.50
C ILE A 202 -15.04 24.19 -1.63
N HIS A 203 -13.78 24.14 -1.29
CA HIS A 203 -12.69 24.44 -2.21
C HIS A 203 -11.73 23.25 -2.35
N VAL A 204 -11.13 23.11 -3.52
CA VAL A 204 -10.07 22.15 -3.78
C VAL A 204 -8.88 22.87 -4.38
N PHE A 205 -7.68 22.55 -3.90
CA PHE A 205 -6.45 23.04 -4.46
C PHE A 205 -5.38 21.95 -4.48
N GLY A 206 -4.62 21.91 -5.54
CA GLY A 206 -3.63 20.88 -5.83
C GLY A 206 -3.40 20.79 -7.33
N ASP A 207 -2.32 20.17 -7.73
CA ASP A 207 -1.92 20.03 -9.13
C ASP A 207 -1.48 18.59 -9.39
N GLN A 208 -1.78 18.03 -10.57
CA GLN A 208 -1.44 16.64 -10.94
C GLN A 208 0.08 16.38 -10.96
N ASP A 209 0.88 17.41 -11.26
CA ASP A 209 2.32 17.26 -11.43
C ASP A 209 3.09 17.05 -10.12
N TRP A 210 2.56 17.48 -8.96
CA TRP A 210 3.25 17.37 -7.67
C TRP A 210 2.87 16.14 -6.83
N TYR A 211 1.77 15.47 -7.14
CA TYR A 211 1.15 14.43 -6.31
C TYR A 211 2.08 13.29 -5.88
N PHE A 212 3.14 13.03 -6.63
CA PHE A 212 4.11 11.98 -6.30
C PHE A 212 5.57 12.43 -6.25
N ARG A 213 5.90 13.69 -6.60
CA ARG A 213 7.29 14.03 -6.93
C ARG A 213 7.83 15.37 -6.41
N ASP A 214 6.97 16.32 -6.07
CA ASP A 214 7.43 17.69 -5.75
C ASP A 214 6.92 18.18 -4.40
N PHE A 215 7.59 17.70 -3.35
CA PHE A 215 7.31 18.13 -1.98
C PHE A 215 7.61 19.60 -1.73
N ASP A 216 8.47 20.24 -2.49
CA ASP A 216 8.81 21.66 -2.32
C ASP A 216 7.69 22.53 -2.87
N LYS A 217 7.18 22.22 -4.06
CA LYS A 217 6.02 22.90 -4.64
C LYS A 217 4.78 22.82 -3.72
N ALA A 218 4.52 21.64 -3.12
CA ALA A 218 3.44 21.50 -2.15
C ALA A 218 3.63 22.38 -0.91
N SER A 219 4.87 22.57 -0.45
CA SER A 219 5.19 23.46 0.66
C SER A 219 4.98 24.94 0.29
N GLU A 220 5.30 25.34 -0.93
CA GLU A 220 5.02 26.68 -1.46
C GLU A 220 3.52 26.94 -1.53
N MET A 221 2.75 26.03 -2.11
CA MET A 221 1.27 26.11 -2.19
C MET A 221 0.63 26.23 -0.80
N MET A 222 1.11 25.48 0.18
CA MET A 222 0.62 25.58 1.56
C MET A 222 0.95 26.93 2.20
N ASN A 223 2.15 27.49 1.96
CA ASN A 223 2.48 28.82 2.44
C ASN A 223 1.61 29.90 1.79
N GLU A 224 1.37 29.83 0.49
CA GLU A 224 0.45 30.74 -0.19
C GLU A 224 -0.98 30.63 0.34
N PHE A 225 -1.47 29.42 0.57
CA PHE A 225 -2.76 29.18 1.17
C PHE A 225 -2.88 29.86 2.55
N MET A 226 -1.89 29.69 3.43
CA MET A 226 -1.90 30.33 4.75
C MET A 226 -1.96 31.85 4.68
N GLN A 227 -1.30 32.46 3.70
CA GLN A 227 -1.27 33.91 3.52
C GLN A 227 -2.55 34.49 2.91
N LYS A 228 -3.22 33.73 2.04
CA LYS A 228 -4.38 34.22 1.28
C LYS A 228 -5.73 33.90 1.96
N GLU A 229 -5.85 32.72 2.52
CA GLU A 229 -7.15 32.19 2.95
C GLU A 229 -7.43 32.39 4.44
N ILE A 230 -6.39 32.49 5.28
CA ILE A 230 -6.58 32.71 6.73
C ILE A 230 -6.95 34.19 7.00
N ASN A 231 -8.24 34.48 7.00
CA ASN A 231 -8.79 35.83 7.04
C ASN A 231 -9.74 36.10 8.23
N GLY A 232 -9.51 35.43 9.36
CA GLY A 232 -10.33 35.58 10.56
C GLY A 232 -11.49 34.59 10.72
N LYS A 233 -11.75 33.76 9.70
CA LYS A 233 -12.69 32.62 9.78
C LYS A 233 -11.93 31.36 10.20
N LYS A 234 -12.63 30.45 10.86
CA LYS A 234 -12.08 29.13 11.15
C LYS A 234 -12.17 28.24 9.91
N ILE A 235 -11.03 27.76 9.45
CA ILE A 235 -10.90 26.96 8.22
C ILE A 235 -10.73 25.48 8.56
N GLY A 236 -11.42 24.61 7.85
CA GLY A 236 -11.18 23.17 7.84
C GLY A 236 -10.38 22.77 6.60
N LEU A 237 -9.21 22.15 6.81
CA LEU A 237 -8.34 21.65 5.76
C LEU A 237 -8.23 20.12 5.84
N PHE A 238 -8.73 19.44 4.82
CA PHE A 238 -8.52 18.02 4.63
C PHE A 238 -7.40 17.79 3.61
N CYS A 239 -6.34 17.09 4.02
CA CYS A 239 -5.23 16.76 3.14
C CYS A 239 -5.35 15.31 2.66
N VAL A 240 -5.00 15.08 1.41
CA VAL A 240 -5.08 13.77 0.74
C VAL A 240 -4.30 12.66 1.44
N ASN A 241 -3.26 13.02 2.21
CA ASN A 241 -2.51 12.12 3.09
C ASN A 241 -1.83 12.87 4.25
N ASP A 242 -1.25 12.12 5.17
CA ASP A 242 -0.60 12.65 6.37
C ASP A 242 0.65 13.49 6.07
N LEU A 243 1.43 13.14 5.03
CA LEU A 243 2.63 13.90 4.70
C LEU A 243 2.31 15.34 4.30
N TYR A 244 1.24 15.52 3.52
CA TYR A 244 0.79 16.86 3.15
C TYR A 244 0.11 17.59 4.31
N ALA A 245 -0.57 16.87 5.20
CA ALA A 245 -1.11 17.47 6.41
C ALA A 245 0.00 17.98 7.36
N VAL A 246 1.10 17.25 7.50
CA VAL A 246 2.29 17.73 8.24
C VAL A 246 2.91 18.96 7.59
N LYS A 247 2.95 19.02 6.25
CA LYS A 247 3.39 20.25 5.56
C LYS A 247 2.47 21.44 5.81
N ALA A 248 1.16 21.20 5.88
CA ALA A 248 0.19 22.24 6.25
C ALA A 248 0.43 22.73 7.69
N ILE A 249 0.69 21.83 8.65
CA ILE A 249 1.06 22.20 10.04
C ILE A 249 2.32 23.07 10.04
N ASN A 250 3.36 22.66 9.30
CA ASN A 250 4.61 23.43 9.21
C ASN A 250 4.40 24.81 8.57
N ALA A 251 3.56 24.91 7.54
CA ALA A 251 3.22 26.17 6.90
C ALA A 251 2.41 27.07 7.85
N ALA A 252 1.48 26.52 8.63
CA ALA A 252 0.72 27.23 9.64
C ALA A 252 1.66 27.85 10.71
N HIS A 253 2.61 27.07 11.22
CA HIS A 253 3.62 27.57 12.16
C HIS A 253 4.44 28.73 11.59
N LYS A 254 4.92 28.60 10.35
CA LYS A 254 5.71 29.68 9.68
C LYS A 254 4.93 30.97 9.52
N ASN A 255 3.59 30.87 9.36
CA ASN A 255 2.70 32.02 9.17
C ASN A 255 1.98 32.45 10.45
N ASN A 256 2.34 31.90 11.63
CA ASN A 256 1.71 32.17 12.93
C ASN A 256 0.19 31.88 12.96
N VAL A 257 -0.26 30.90 12.20
CA VAL A 257 -1.65 30.42 12.20
C VAL A 257 -1.84 29.41 13.32
N LYS A 258 -2.86 29.63 14.16
CA LYS A 258 -3.15 28.79 15.32
C LYS A 258 -3.96 27.55 14.91
N ILE A 259 -3.48 26.39 15.31
CA ILE A 259 -4.13 25.09 15.15
C ILE A 259 -4.58 24.59 16.53
N PRO A 260 -5.85 24.22 16.74
CA PRO A 260 -6.95 24.14 15.79
C PRO A 260 -7.85 25.38 15.72
N GLU A 261 -7.53 26.50 16.39
CA GLU A 261 -8.43 27.65 16.59
C GLU A 261 -8.75 28.37 15.28
N GLN A 262 -7.78 28.59 14.40
CA GLN A 262 -7.97 29.25 13.10
C GLN A 262 -7.98 28.25 11.95
N LEU A 263 -7.26 27.13 12.09
CA LEU A 263 -7.13 26.10 11.06
C LEU A 263 -7.20 24.72 11.71
N SER A 264 -8.27 23.97 11.45
CA SER A 264 -8.35 22.56 11.79
C SER A 264 -7.86 21.74 10.61
N ILE A 265 -6.94 20.78 10.87
CA ILE A 265 -6.31 19.97 9.83
C ILE A 265 -6.63 18.49 10.05
N VAL A 266 -7.04 17.82 8.97
CA VAL A 266 -7.24 16.37 8.93
C VAL A 266 -6.34 15.78 7.86
N GLY A 267 -5.55 14.75 8.24
CA GLY A 267 -4.79 13.92 7.32
C GLY A 267 -5.55 12.69 6.86
N PHE A 268 -4.84 11.81 6.18
CA PHE A 268 -5.34 10.50 5.76
C PHE A 268 -4.19 9.49 5.83
N ASP A 269 -4.46 8.27 6.30
CA ASP A 269 -3.62 7.08 6.40
C ASP A 269 -3.29 6.65 7.84
N ASN A 270 -3.21 7.55 8.81
CA ASN A 270 -2.76 7.32 10.19
C ASN A 270 -1.34 6.72 10.28
N THR A 271 -0.42 7.32 9.58
CA THR A 271 0.99 6.92 9.59
C THR A 271 1.73 7.44 10.84
N MET A 272 2.95 6.95 11.05
CA MET A 272 3.77 7.34 12.20
C MET A 272 4.03 8.85 12.31
N VAL A 273 4.00 9.57 11.19
CA VAL A 273 4.24 11.03 11.17
C VAL A 273 3.18 11.82 11.93
N CYS A 274 1.97 11.27 12.09
CA CYS A 274 0.89 11.93 12.83
C CYS A 274 1.25 12.21 14.28
N ASN A 275 1.97 11.29 14.92
CA ASN A 275 2.41 11.44 16.31
C ASN A 275 3.71 12.25 16.46
N MET A 276 4.41 12.50 15.33
CA MET A 276 5.64 13.31 15.29
C MET A 276 5.34 14.78 15.01
N ALA A 277 4.15 15.07 14.47
CA ALA A 277 3.69 16.43 14.22
C ALA A 277 3.37 17.16 15.53
N PHE A 278 3.52 18.47 15.56
CA PHE A 278 3.10 19.32 16.65
C PHE A 278 2.31 20.53 16.11
N PRO A 279 1.02 20.65 16.47
CA PRO A 279 0.22 19.71 17.25
C PRO A 279 0.09 18.33 16.58
N ALA A 280 -0.21 17.29 17.37
CA ALA A 280 -0.38 15.94 16.84
C ALA A 280 -1.55 15.87 15.84
N LEU A 281 -1.31 15.21 14.69
CA LEU A 281 -2.22 15.25 13.54
C LEU A 281 -3.41 14.31 13.70
N THR A 282 -4.62 14.87 13.66
CA THR A 282 -5.88 14.14 13.44
C THR A 282 -5.93 13.61 12.01
N THR A 283 -6.31 12.36 11.83
CA THR A 283 -6.24 11.72 10.51
C THR A 283 -7.31 10.64 10.36
N VAL A 284 -7.73 10.39 9.13
CA VAL A 284 -8.55 9.23 8.78
C VAL A 284 -7.65 8.00 8.76
N ASN A 285 -7.97 7.03 9.62
CA ASN A 285 -7.20 5.80 9.78
C ASN A 285 -7.59 4.77 8.72
N GLN A 286 -6.59 4.23 8.03
CA GLN A 286 -6.69 3.01 7.25
C GLN A 286 -6.14 1.83 8.09
N PRO A 287 -6.84 0.68 8.18
CA PRO A 287 -6.35 -0.48 8.93
C PRO A 287 -5.27 -1.22 8.12
N LEU A 288 -4.02 -0.66 8.08
CA LEU A 288 -2.95 -1.12 7.19
C LEU A 288 -2.57 -2.57 7.41
N ASP A 289 -2.55 -3.02 8.67
CA ASP A 289 -2.23 -4.40 9.04
C ASP A 289 -3.27 -5.37 8.45
N GLU A 290 -4.57 -5.01 8.51
CA GLU A 290 -5.64 -5.82 7.89
C GLU A 290 -5.59 -5.76 6.37
N ILE A 291 -5.33 -4.60 5.78
CA ILE A 291 -5.21 -4.44 4.32
C ILE A 291 -4.11 -5.37 3.80
N ALA A 292 -2.93 -5.36 4.42
CA ALA A 292 -1.81 -6.20 4.01
C ALA A 292 -2.10 -7.70 4.22
N ALA A 293 -2.60 -8.07 5.40
CA ALA A 293 -2.93 -9.46 5.72
C ALA A 293 -4.00 -10.03 4.77
N LYS A 294 -5.09 -9.29 4.56
CA LYS A 294 -6.16 -9.69 3.63
C LYS A 294 -5.72 -9.75 2.18
N SER A 295 -4.82 -8.84 1.77
CA SER A 295 -4.24 -8.88 0.42
C SER A 295 -3.41 -10.14 0.21
N PHE A 296 -2.59 -10.51 1.18
CA PHE A 296 -1.80 -11.73 1.13
C PHE A 296 -2.68 -12.99 1.21
N GLU A 297 -3.67 -13.03 2.12
CA GLU A 297 -4.64 -14.14 2.22
C GLU A 297 -5.38 -14.36 0.90
N LEU A 298 -5.89 -13.27 0.29
CA LEU A 298 -6.59 -13.32 -0.98
C LEU A 298 -5.67 -13.82 -2.09
N LEU A 299 -4.41 -13.35 -2.14
CA LEU A 299 -3.42 -13.83 -3.09
C LEU A 299 -3.17 -15.33 -2.93
N CYS A 300 -2.93 -15.82 -1.72
CA CYS A 300 -2.73 -17.23 -1.42
C CYS A 300 -3.96 -18.08 -1.82
N LYS A 301 -5.18 -17.60 -1.54
CA LYS A 301 -6.41 -18.23 -1.97
C LYS A 301 -6.44 -18.40 -3.48
N LYS A 302 -6.13 -17.34 -4.23
CA LYS A 302 -6.12 -17.36 -5.70
C LYS A 302 -5.00 -18.23 -6.28
N MET A 303 -3.82 -18.28 -5.68
CA MET A 303 -2.72 -19.18 -6.07
C MET A 303 -3.05 -20.68 -5.89
N ASN A 304 -3.96 -21.00 -4.99
CA ASN A 304 -4.36 -22.39 -4.69
C ASN A 304 -5.67 -22.81 -5.40
N GLN A 305 -6.39 -21.89 -6.05
CA GLN A 305 -7.57 -22.22 -6.83
C GLN A 305 -7.17 -23.04 -8.09
N LYS A 306 -7.83 -24.19 -8.27
CA LYS A 306 -7.61 -25.09 -9.42
C LYS A 306 -8.63 -24.89 -10.55
N ASP A 307 -9.66 -24.10 -10.32
CA ASP A 307 -10.76 -23.92 -11.26
C ASP A 307 -10.46 -22.81 -12.25
N ASP A 308 -10.77 -23.03 -13.53
CA ASP A 308 -10.62 -22.08 -14.65
C ASP A 308 -11.48 -20.81 -14.50
N VAL A 309 -12.46 -20.81 -13.60
CA VAL A 309 -13.31 -19.65 -13.31
C VAL A 309 -12.69 -18.81 -12.19
N GLN A 310 -11.87 -17.84 -12.56
CA GLN A 310 -11.37 -16.84 -11.60
C GLN A 310 -12.51 -15.89 -11.18
N THR A 311 -13.16 -16.21 -10.07
CA THR A 311 -14.07 -15.25 -9.44
C THR A 311 -13.28 -14.06 -8.91
N ILE A 312 -13.70 -12.85 -9.28
CA ILE A 312 -13.10 -11.62 -8.78
C ILE A 312 -13.66 -11.35 -7.37
N GLU A 313 -12.77 -11.07 -6.45
CA GLU A 313 -13.13 -10.75 -5.06
C GLU A 313 -12.65 -9.35 -4.71
N LYS A 314 -13.54 -8.57 -4.11
CA LYS A 314 -13.25 -7.25 -3.52
C LYS A 314 -13.49 -7.33 -2.02
N ILE A 315 -12.49 -6.95 -1.24
CA ILE A 315 -12.58 -6.84 0.21
C ILE A 315 -12.52 -5.36 0.55
N VAL A 316 -13.61 -4.83 1.09
CA VAL A 316 -13.73 -3.43 1.51
C VAL A 316 -13.67 -3.39 3.02
N LEU A 317 -12.67 -2.70 3.56
CA LEU A 317 -12.51 -2.46 4.99
C LEU A 317 -13.02 -1.06 5.33
N HIS A 318 -13.34 -0.84 6.61
CA HIS A 318 -13.85 0.44 7.08
C HIS A 318 -12.73 1.38 7.53
N ALA A 319 -12.88 2.64 7.18
CA ALA A 319 -12.07 3.71 7.73
C ALA A 319 -12.58 4.13 9.13
N SER A 320 -11.74 4.81 9.89
CA SER A 320 -12.10 5.39 11.18
C SER A 320 -11.35 6.70 11.40
N LEU A 321 -11.79 7.54 12.36
CA LEU A 321 -11.06 8.75 12.70
C LEU A 321 -10.08 8.49 13.85
N ALA A 322 -8.82 8.79 13.65
CA ALA A 322 -7.82 8.88 14.70
C ALA A 322 -7.71 10.35 15.15
N LYS A 323 -8.58 10.74 16.07
CA LYS A 323 -8.63 12.12 16.59
C LYS A 323 -7.41 12.41 17.47
N ARG A 324 -6.78 13.58 17.26
CA ARG A 324 -5.67 14.13 18.02
C ARG A 324 -5.90 15.63 18.30
N GLU A 325 -4.91 16.48 18.05
CA GLU A 325 -4.88 17.89 18.48
C GLU A 325 -5.11 18.90 17.33
N SER A 326 -4.99 18.47 16.04
CA SER A 326 -5.10 19.38 14.88
C SER A 326 -6.52 19.65 14.41
#